data_d1d5317c06c208da088dd7a305b7b91e
#
_entry.id   d1d5317c06c208da088dd7a305b7b91e
#
_cell.length_a   1.000
_cell.length_b   1.000
_cell.length_c   1.000
_cell.angle_alpha   90.00
_cell.angle_beta   90.00
_cell.angle_gamma   90.00
#
_symmetry.space_group_name_H-M   'P 1'
#
loop_
_entity.id
_entity.type
_entity.pdbx_description
1 polymer ?
#
loop_
_entity_poly.entity_id
_entity_poly.type
_entity_poly.pdbx_seq_one_letter_code
_entity_poly.pdbx_strand_id
1 'polypeptide(L)' 'MLVLTRKSNQSIMIGDDIEVSVLAIMGEKVRIGIEAPRKVPVFRKEVYLEIQLERSDESEREQVTEALERLKAKKT' A
#
# COMPACT_ATOMS: atom_id res chain seq x y z
N MET A 1 15.16 -0.27 -4.38
CA MET A 1 14.06 -0.48 -3.39
C MET A 1 14.65 -0.98 -2.08
N LEU A 2 14.17 -0.45 -0.98
CA LEU A 2 14.53 -0.95 0.34
C LEU A 2 13.60 -2.09 0.74
N VAL A 3 14.16 -3.21 1.13
CA VAL A 3 13.39 -4.38 1.57
C VAL A 3 13.77 -4.70 3.02
N LEU A 4 12.76 -4.83 3.86
CA LEU A 4 12.92 -5.12 5.28
C LEU A 4 12.13 -6.35 5.66
N THR A 5 12.67 -7.13 6.60
CA THR A 5 11.97 -8.28 7.17
C THR A 5 11.55 -7.95 8.60
N ARG A 6 10.27 -8.10 8.90
CA ARG A 6 9.74 -7.86 10.23
C ARG A 6 8.88 -9.03 10.70
N LYS A 7 8.87 -9.24 11.98
CA LYS A 7 8.01 -10.24 12.63
C LYS A 7 6.77 -9.53 13.17
N SER A 8 5.78 -10.31 13.61
CA SER A 8 4.61 -9.74 14.25
C SER A 8 5.02 -8.91 15.50
N ASN A 9 4.30 -7.84 15.73
CA ASN A 9 4.55 -6.87 16.80
C ASN A 9 5.84 -6.06 16.63
N GLN A 10 6.40 -6.03 15.43
CA GLN A 10 7.54 -5.17 15.12
C GLN A 10 7.13 -4.04 14.20
N SER A 11 7.85 -2.94 14.28
CA SER A 11 7.52 -1.72 13.54
C SER A 11 8.71 -1.20 12.77
N ILE A 12 8.44 -0.35 11.79
CA ILE A 12 9.45 0.45 11.11
C ILE A 12 9.03 1.91 11.15
N MET A 13 10.01 2.79 11.12
CA MET A 13 9.75 4.23 11.03
C MET A 13 10.06 4.74 9.63
N ILE A 14 9.20 5.59 9.12
CA ILE A 14 9.42 6.30 7.87
C ILE A 14 9.43 7.78 8.21
N GLY A 15 10.62 8.38 8.16
CA GLY A 15 10.80 9.71 8.71
C GLY A 15 10.63 9.69 10.23
N ASP A 16 10.15 10.78 10.78
CA ASP A 16 9.97 10.92 12.23
C ASP A 16 8.54 10.71 12.70
N ASP A 17 7.59 10.74 11.78
CA ASP A 17 6.18 10.80 12.13
C ASP A 17 5.31 9.70 11.52
N ILE A 18 5.88 8.79 10.77
CA ILE A 18 5.14 7.66 10.20
C ILE A 18 5.67 6.36 10.78
N GLU A 19 4.80 5.61 11.42
CA GLU A 19 5.14 4.30 11.96
C GLU A 19 4.30 3.23 11.26
N VAL A 20 4.97 2.18 10.77
CA VAL A 20 4.30 1.03 10.16
C VAL A 20 4.56 -0.17 11.04
N SER A 21 3.51 -0.79 11.52
CA SER A 21 3.59 -1.92 12.45
C SER A 21 3.01 -3.18 11.82
N VAL A 22 3.68 -4.31 12.03
CA VAL A 22 3.13 -5.61 11.68
C VAL A 22 2.37 -6.12 12.89
N LEU A 23 1.05 -6.12 12.82
CA LEU A 23 0.19 -6.50 13.95
C LEU A 23 0.00 -8.02 14.04
N ALA A 24 -0.15 -8.67 12.91
CA ALA A 24 -0.35 -10.12 12.87
C ALA A 24 0.03 -10.66 11.50
N ILE A 25 0.48 -11.89 11.48
CA ILE A 25 0.78 -12.61 10.25
C ILE A 25 -0.08 -13.88 10.24
N MET A 26 -0.93 -14.03 9.24
CA MET A 26 -1.87 -15.14 9.14
C MET A 26 -1.75 -15.77 7.75
N GLY A 27 -0.83 -16.72 7.60
CA GLY A 27 -0.56 -17.34 6.30
C GLY A 27 -0.09 -16.29 5.29
N GLU A 28 -0.83 -16.10 4.22
CA GLU A 28 -0.50 -15.12 3.19
C GLU A 28 -1.00 -13.72 3.51
N LYS A 29 -1.76 -13.58 4.58
CA LYS A 29 -2.31 -12.28 4.97
C LYS A 29 -1.50 -11.67 6.09
N VAL A 30 -1.29 -10.37 6.01
CA VAL A 30 -0.57 -9.62 7.02
C VAL A 30 -1.44 -8.45 7.44
N ARG A 31 -1.61 -8.30 8.75
CA ARG A 31 -2.32 -7.15 9.29
C ARG A 31 -1.30 -6.07 9.62
N ILE A 32 -1.46 -4.92 9.02
CA ILE A 32 -0.53 -3.81 9.14
C ILE A 32 -1.24 -2.62 9.76
N GLY A 33 -0.64 -2.05 10.80
CA GLY A 33 -1.09 -0.80 11.37
C GLY A 33 -0.21 0.33 10.88
N ILE A 34 -0.80 1.45 10.52
CA ILE A 34 -0.07 2.61 10.04
C ILE A 34 -0.49 3.80 10.87
N GLU A 35 0.50 4.46 11.47
CA GLU A 35 0.29 5.69 12.20
C GLU A 35 0.98 6.81 11.45
N ALA A 36 0.20 7.79 10.99
CA ALA A 36 0.70 8.88 10.17
C ALA A 36 -0.07 10.15 10.50
N PRO A 37 0.54 11.34 10.29
CA PRO A 37 -0.18 12.59 10.48
C PRO A 37 -1.31 12.73 9.47
N ARG A 38 -2.34 13.51 9.82
CA ARG A 38 -3.54 13.69 8.99
C ARG A 38 -3.24 14.25 7.60
N LYS A 39 -2.17 15.01 7.48
CA LYS A 39 -1.76 15.59 6.20
C LYS A 39 -1.26 14.55 5.20
N VAL A 40 -0.93 13.33 5.68
CA VAL A 40 -0.45 12.25 4.83
C VAL A 40 -1.58 11.24 4.68
N PRO A 41 -2.25 11.20 3.52
CA PRO A 41 -3.29 10.20 3.30
C PRO A 41 -2.68 8.80 3.14
N VAL A 42 -3.36 7.81 3.69
CA VAL A 42 -2.90 6.42 3.62
C VAL A 42 -3.92 5.62 2.83
N PHE A 43 -3.46 5.02 1.75
CA PHE A 43 -4.32 4.22 0.87
C PHE A 43 -3.69 2.87 0.61
N ARG A 44 -4.52 1.85 0.49
CA ARG A 44 -4.07 0.60 -0.15
C ARG A 44 -3.81 0.91 -1.62
N LYS A 45 -2.84 0.23 -2.19
CA LYS A 45 -2.41 0.55 -3.56
C LYS A 45 -3.54 0.43 -4.58
N GLU A 46 -4.38 -0.58 -4.47
CA GLU A 46 -5.50 -0.76 -5.39
C GLU A 46 -6.48 0.41 -5.34
N VAL A 47 -6.72 0.96 -4.14
CA VAL A 47 -7.58 2.15 -3.98
C VAL A 47 -6.91 3.39 -4.53
N TYR A 48 -5.62 3.54 -4.26
CA TYR A 48 -4.83 4.65 -4.79
C TYR A 48 -4.86 4.68 -6.32
N LEU A 49 -4.68 3.53 -6.94
CA LEU A 49 -4.69 3.43 -8.40
C LEU A 49 -6.07 3.76 -8.99
N GLU A 50 -7.14 3.39 -8.32
CA GLU A 50 -8.49 3.75 -8.74
C GLU A 50 -8.70 5.27 -8.72
N ILE A 51 -8.19 5.94 -7.69
CA ILE A 51 -8.26 7.39 -7.59
C ILE A 51 -7.44 8.04 -8.72
N GLN A 52 -6.25 7.52 -8.99
CA GLN A 52 -5.42 8.02 -10.08
C GLN A 52 -6.08 7.82 -11.44
N LEU A 53 -6.78 6.72 -11.63
CA LEU A 53 -7.50 6.44 -12.86
C LEU A 53 -8.57 7.49 -13.14
N GLU A 54 -9.29 7.91 -12.10
CA GLU A 54 -10.32 8.94 -12.23
C GLU A 54 -9.74 10.32 -12.58
N ARG A 55 -8.49 10.59 -12.17
CA ARG A 55 -7.81 11.88 -12.37
C ARG A 55 -6.92 11.92 -13.61
N SER A 56 -6.65 10.76 -14.20
CA SER A 56 -5.66 10.64 -15.28
C SER A 56 -6.26 10.93 -16.66
N ASP A 57 -5.41 11.34 -17.60
CA ASP A 57 -5.79 11.39 -19.00
C ASP A 57 -5.69 9.97 -19.61
N GLU A 58 -6.05 9.85 -20.91
CA GLU A 58 -6.11 8.53 -21.55
C GLU A 58 -4.78 7.77 -21.52
N SER A 59 -3.67 8.45 -21.73
CA SER A 59 -2.38 7.78 -21.77
C SER A 59 -1.97 7.25 -20.39
N GLU A 60 -2.28 7.98 -19.34
CA GLU A 60 -2.01 7.56 -17.97
C GLU A 60 -2.96 6.47 -17.51
N ARG A 61 -4.21 6.49 -17.99
CA ARG A 61 -5.21 5.49 -17.64
C ARG A 61 -4.80 4.09 -18.02
N GLU A 62 -4.16 3.92 -19.16
CA GLU A 62 -3.69 2.60 -19.60
C GLU A 62 -2.70 2.00 -18.61
N GLN A 63 -1.75 2.80 -18.14
CA GLN A 63 -0.76 2.36 -17.16
C GLN A 63 -1.39 2.03 -15.82
N VAL A 64 -2.32 2.84 -15.37
CA VAL A 64 -3.02 2.63 -14.10
C VAL A 64 -3.91 1.39 -14.18
N THR A 65 -4.62 1.23 -15.28
CA THR A 65 -5.48 0.06 -15.49
C THR A 65 -4.66 -1.22 -15.50
N GLU A 66 -3.51 -1.21 -16.18
CA GLU A 66 -2.61 -2.36 -16.19
C GLU A 66 -2.12 -2.72 -14.80
N ALA A 67 -1.76 -1.72 -14.00
CA ALA A 67 -1.32 -1.94 -12.62
C ALA A 67 -2.44 -2.52 -11.75
N LEU A 68 -3.68 -2.03 -11.93
CA LEU A 68 -4.84 -2.57 -11.22
C LEU A 68 -5.12 -4.01 -11.60
N GLU A 69 -5.01 -4.34 -12.87
CA GLU A 69 -5.22 -5.71 -13.34
C GLU A 69 -4.20 -6.67 -12.75
N ARG A 70 -2.95 -6.24 -12.66
CA ARG A 70 -1.89 -7.04 -12.03
C ARG A 70 -2.17 -7.31 -10.55
N LEU A 71 -2.68 -6.32 -9.84
CA LEU A 71 -3.03 -6.49 -8.44
C LEU A 71 -4.21 -7.44 -8.27
N LYS A 72 -5.20 -7.33 -9.13
CA LYS A 72 -6.37 -8.22 -9.11
C LYS A 72 -5.99 -9.65 -9.50
N ALA A 73 -5.07 -9.81 -10.44
CA ALA A 73 -4.61 -11.13 -10.87
C ALA A 73 -3.85 -11.87 -9.78
N LYS A 74 -3.21 -11.17 -8.86
CA LYS A 74 -2.50 -11.75 -7.73
C LYS A 74 -3.40 -12.09 -6.55
N LYS A 75 -4.66 -11.79 -6.65
CA LYS A 75 -5.62 -12.04 -5.61
C LYS A 75 -6.01 -13.50 -5.62
N THR A 76 -5.65 -14.19 -4.60
CA THR A 76 -6.07 -15.58 -4.39
C THR A 76 -7.21 -15.65 -3.40
#